data_d5bbe33137023546da81fdfc577d65b0
#
_entry.id   d5bbe33137023546da81fdfc577d65b0
#
_cell.length_a   1.000
_cell.length_b   1.000
_cell.length_c   1.000
_cell.angle_alpha   90.00
_cell.angle_beta   90.00
_cell.angle_gamma   90.00
#
_symmetry.space_group_name_H-M   'P 1'
#
loop_
_entity.id
_entity.type
_entity.pdbx_description
1 polymer ?
#
loop_
_entity_poly.entity_id
_entity_poly.type
_entity_poly.pdbx_seq_one_letter_code
_entity_poly.pdbx_strand_id
1 'polypeptide(L)'
;MDLRRVGMGDAEVRPLLSGLAQEYDSRYGENAEMTRASQDEFDPPSGLFVVLMDGPTTAAGGGFRRYDQTTCEVKRMWTHPAYRRRGLAARILGILEDAAWEAGYVRLILETGPRQPEAEALYVARGYDRIEFYGHYPEARAFSLDLSRRTGQVEGAPTG
;
A
#
# COMPACT_ATOMS: atom_id res chain seq x y z
N MET A 1 -2.53 6.57 17.64
CA MET A 1 -3.48 6.22 16.58
C MET A 1 -3.76 4.75 16.61
N ASP A 2 -5.02 4.39 16.33
CA ASP A 2 -5.42 3.00 16.32
C ASP A 2 -5.28 2.38 14.94
N LEU A 3 -4.62 1.25 14.89
CA LEU A 3 -4.55 0.46 13.67
C LEU A 3 -5.76 -0.47 13.61
N ARG A 4 -6.46 -0.49 12.48
CA ARG A 4 -7.60 -1.38 12.29
C ARG A 4 -7.50 -2.11 10.98
N ARG A 5 -7.82 -3.40 11.02
CA ARG A 5 -8.00 -4.19 9.81
C ARG A 5 -9.45 -4.03 9.40
N VAL A 6 -9.68 -3.68 8.14
CA VAL A 6 -11.02 -3.32 7.67
C VAL A 6 -11.30 -3.97 6.32
N GLY A 7 -12.60 -4.06 5.98
CA GLY A 7 -13.02 -4.43 4.65
C GLY A 7 -13.30 -3.19 3.83
N MET A 8 -13.31 -3.32 2.52
CA MET A 8 -13.49 -2.18 1.63
C MET A 8 -14.85 -1.51 1.78
N GLY A 9 -15.83 -2.22 2.33
CA GLY A 9 -17.14 -1.63 2.56
C GLY A 9 -17.29 -0.93 3.90
N ASP A 10 -16.27 -0.96 4.75
CA ASP A 10 -16.37 -0.37 6.08
C ASP A 10 -16.35 1.15 6.01
N ALA A 11 -17.02 1.78 6.95
CA ALA A 11 -17.15 3.25 6.96
C ALA A 11 -15.79 3.92 7.05
N GLU A 12 -14.85 3.32 7.77
CA GLU A 12 -13.51 3.90 7.97
C GLU A 12 -12.72 4.02 6.67
N VAL A 13 -13.08 3.26 5.65
CA VAL A 13 -12.38 3.30 4.37
C VAL A 13 -12.89 4.43 3.48
N ARG A 14 -14.09 4.93 3.72
CA ARG A 14 -14.71 5.91 2.82
C ARG A 14 -13.89 7.17 2.59
N PRO A 15 -13.32 7.79 3.64
CA PRO A 15 -12.50 8.99 3.40
C PRO A 15 -11.28 8.70 2.55
N LEU A 16 -10.70 7.51 2.71
CA LEU A 16 -9.55 7.10 1.92
C LEU A 16 -9.94 6.94 0.45
N LEU A 17 -11.05 6.27 0.17
CA LEU A 17 -11.49 6.09 -1.21
C LEU A 17 -11.81 7.43 -1.87
N SER A 18 -12.48 8.33 -1.13
CA SER A 18 -12.79 9.65 -1.65
C SER A 18 -11.53 10.45 -1.91
N GLY A 19 -10.56 10.37 -0.99
CA GLY A 19 -9.31 11.09 -1.13
C GLY A 19 -8.50 10.62 -2.33
N LEU A 20 -8.45 9.31 -2.54
CA LEU A 20 -7.74 8.76 -3.70
C LEU A 20 -8.42 9.17 -4.99
N ALA A 21 -9.74 9.13 -5.04
CA ALA A 21 -10.46 9.54 -6.23
C ALA A 21 -10.14 10.99 -6.61
N GLN A 22 -10.11 11.87 -5.62
CA GLN A 22 -9.78 13.26 -5.87
C GLN A 22 -8.34 13.42 -6.36
N GLU A 23 -7.40 12.70 -5.79
CA GLU A 23 -6.01 12.80 -6.20
C GLU A 23 -5.81 12.30 -7.63
N TYR A 24 -6.44 11.20 -7.98
CA TYR A 24 -6.30 10.68 -9.33
C TYR A 24 -6.97 11.60 -10.34
N ASP A 25 -8.14 12.14 -10.03
CA ASP A 25 -8.82 13.05 -10.93
C ASP A 25 -8.00 14.32 -11.16
N SER A 26 -7.36 14.84 -10.11
CA SER A 26 -6.59 16.06 -10.27
C SER A 26 -5.26 15.86 -10.97
N ARG A 27 -4.67 14.66 -10.85
CA ARG A 27 -3.33 14.39 -11.40
C ARG A 27 -3.37 13.71 -12.76
N TYR A 28 -4.34 12.82 -12.97
CA TYR A 28 -4.33 11.93 -14.12
C TYR A 28 -5.64 11.91 -14.91
N GLY A 29 -6.62 12.68 -14.50
CA GLY A 29 -7.92 12.68 -15.15
C GLY A 29 -8.83 11.63 -14.55
N GLU A 30 -9.36 10.72 -15.34
CA GLU A 30 -10.28 9.74 -14.83
C GLU A 30 -9.63 8.75 -13.92
N ASN A 31 -10.35 8.35 -12.88
CA ASN A 31 -9.85 7.42 -11.91
C ASN A 31 -10.22 5.99 -12.28
N ALA A 32 -9.59 5.48 -13.31
CA ALA A 32 -9.88 4.11 -13.76
C ALA A 32 -9.35 3.08 -12.78
N GLU A 33 -8.30 3.41 -12.05
CA GLU A 33 -7.68 2.49 -11.12
C GLU A 33 -8.66 2.03 -10.04
N MET A 34 -9.46 2.93 -9.53
CA MET A 34 -10.37 2.59 -8.43
C MET A 34 -11.48 1.64 -8.84
N THR A 35 -11.73 1.53 -10.13
CA THR A 35 -12.80 0.66 -10.61
C THR A 35 -12.30 -0.68 -11.11
N ARG A 36 -11.00 -0.89 -11.13
CA ARG A 36 -10.44 -2.13 -11.66
C ARG A 36 -10.31 -3.24 -10.65
N ALA A 37 -10.02 -2.88 -9.41
CA ALA A 37 -9.82 -3.88 -8.38
C ALA A 37 -11.13 -4.22 -7.71
N SER A 38 -11.41 -5.49 -7.55
CA SER A 38 -12.58 -5.95 -6.82
C SER A 38 -12.36 -5.67 -5.34
N GLN A 39 -13.42 -5.29 -4.64
CA GLN A 39 -13.30 -4.95 -3.23
C GLN A 39 -12.84 -6.13 -2.38
N ASP A 40 -13.30 -7.33 -2.70
CA ASP A 40 -12.97 -8.49 -1.90
C ASP A 40 -11.55 -9.01 -2.15
N GLU A 41 -10.83 -8.47 -3.12
CA GLU A 41 -9.44 -8.85 -3.32
C GLU A 41 -8.56 -8.45 -2.14
N PHE A 42 -9.03 -7.51 -1.33
CA PHE A 42 -8.30 -7.07 -0.14
C PHE A 42 -8.71 -7.81 1.12
N ASP A 43 -9.52 -8.85 1.02
CA ASP A 43 -9.94 -9.59 2.20
C ASP A 43 -8.97 -10.70 2.53
N PRO A 44 -8.76 -11.00 3.82
CA PRO A 44 -7.96 -12.16 4.21
C PRO A 44 -8.60 -13.43 3.70
N PRO A 45 -7.82 -14.50 3.48
CA PRO A 45 -6.39 -14.61 3.83
C PRO A 45 -5.44 -14.12 2.74
N SER A 46 -5.91 -13.89 1.52
CA SER A 46 -5.00 -13.54 0.43
C SER A 46 -4.72 -12.05 0.35
N GLY A 47 -5.58 -11.23 0.90
CA GLY A 47 -5.41 -9.78 0.93
C GLY A 47 -5.54 -9.22 2.33
N LEU A 48 -5.38 -7.92 2.44
CA LEU A 48 -5.54 -7.21 3.70
C LEU A 48 -5.71 -5.73 3.41
N PHE A 49 -6.54 -5.07 4.19
CA PHE A 49 -6.62 -3.61 4.15
C PHE A 49 -6.59 -3.08 5.57
N VAL A 50 -5.78 -2.06 5.80
CA VAL A 50 -5.65 -1.47 7.14
C VAL A 50 -5.80 0.04 7.08
N VAL A 51 -6.27 0.61 8.16
CA VAL A 51 -6.31 2.06 8.32
C VAL A 51 -5.76 2.43 9.69
N LEU A 52 -5.20 3.63 9.77
CA LEU A 52 -4.81 4.23 11.04
C LEU A 52 -5.84 5.30 11.37
N MET A 53 -6.45 5.15 12.54
CA MET A 53 -7.50 6.06 12.98
C MET A 53 -6.98 7.00 14.04
N ASP A 54 -7.30 8.28 13.89
CA ASP A 54 -7.07 9.28 14.93
C ASP A 54 -8.46 9.65 15.43
N GLY A 55 -8.91 8.96 16.49
CA GLY A 55 -10.29 9.07 16.93
C GLY A 55 -11.24 8.67 15.79
N PRO A 56 -12.17 9.54 15.39
CA PRO A 56 -13.11 9.22 14.30
C PRO A 56 -12.52 9.50 12.91
N THR A 57 -11.30 10.02 12.84
CA THR A 57 -10.71 10.44 11.57
C THR A 57 -9.81 9.35 11.00
N THR A 58 -10.03 8.99 9.75
CA THR A 58 -9.12 8.08 9.05
C THR A 58 -7.90 8.89 8.60
N ALA A 59 -6.76 8.59 9.22
CA ALA A 59 -5.55 9.37 8.97
C ALA A 59 -4.74 8.81 7.81
N ALA A 60 -4.73 7.50 7.63
CA ALA A 60 -3.96 6.86 6.56
C ALA A 60 -4.44 5.43 6.37
N GLY A 61 -4.08 4.83 5.26
CA GLY A 61 -4.40 3.43 5.03
C GLY A 61 -3.80 2.90 3.76
N GLY A 62 -4.04 1.63 3.51
CA GLY A 62 -3.58 0.95 2.32
C GLY A 62 -3.81 -0.54 2.46
N GLY A 63 -3.60 -1.26 1.38
CA GLY A 63 -3.80 -2.69 1.41
C GLY A 63 -2.97 -3.43 0.39
N PHE A 64 -3.02 -4.76 0.46
CA PHE A 64 -2.42 -5.57 -0.58
C PHE A 64 -3.41 -6.64 -1.02
N ARG A 65 -3.18 -7.13 -2.21
CA ARG A 65 -3.96 -8.22 -2.79
C ARG A 65 -2.99 -9.20 -3.45
N ARG A 66 -3.48 -10.40 -3.71
CA ARG A 66 -2.66 -11.40 -4.39
C ARG A 66 -2.41 -10.97 -5.83
N TYR A 67 -1.16 -11.02 -6.23
CA TYR A 67 -0.79 -10.82 -7.64
C TYR A 67 -0.53 -12.18 -8.30
N ASP A 68 0.25 -13.04 -7.64
CA ASP A 68 0.41 -14.42 -8.04
C ASP A 68 0.68 -15.24 -6.76
N GLN A 69 1.07 -16.50 -6.89
CA GLN A 69 1.16 -17.39 -5.74
C GLN A 69 2.16 -16.92 -4.70
N THR A 70 3.20 -16.19 -5.08
CA THR A 70 4.26 -15.80 -4.17
C THR A 70 4.39 -14.29 -4.04
N THR A 71 3.60 -13.52 -4.80
CA THR A 71 3.73 -12.06 -4.88
C THR A 71 2.41 -11.40 -4.53
N CYS A 72 2.47 -10.38 -3.70
CA CYS A 72 1.32 -9.53 -3.46
C CYS A 72 1.57 -8.13 -4.01
N GLU A 73 0.50 -7.40 -4.26
CA GLU A 73 0.58 -6.04 -4.79
C GLU A 73 -0.05 -5.07 -3.81
N VAL A 74 0.71 -4.04 -3.41
CA VAL A 74 0.16 -2.99 -2.56
C VAL A 74 -0.59 -1.99 -3.42
N LYS A 75 -1.76 -1.60 -2.97
CA LYS A 75 -2.61 -0.63 -3.66
C LYS A 75 -3.32 0.26 -2.67
N ARG A 76 -3.77 1.39 -3.17
CA ARG A 76 -4.65 2.30 -2.41
C ARG A 76 -4.01 2.89 -1.16
N MET A 77 -2.69 3.13 -1.25
CA MET A 77 -1.99 3.85 -0.18
C MET A 77 -2.47 5.30 -0.18
N TRP A 78 -2.82 5.78 1.00
CA TRP A 78 -3.34 7.14 1.13
C TRP A 78 -3.05 7.69 2.53
N THR A 79 -2.72 8.98 2.60
CA THR A 79 -2.60 9.71 3.86
C THR A 79 -3.46 10.96 3.77
N HIS A 80 -4.29 11.16 4.78
CA HIS A 80 -5.13 12.34 4.87
C HIS A 80 -4.24 13.59 4.79
N PRO A 81 -4.64 14.62 4.02
CA PRO A 81 -3.78 15.79 3.84
C PRO A 81 -3.33 16.46 5.14
N ALA A 82 -4.18 16.46 6.16
CA ALA A 82 -3.82 17.08 7.44
C ALA A 82 -2.81 16.29 8.24
N TYR A 83 -2.52 15.05 7.82
CA TYR A 83 -1.64 14.14 8.55
C TYR A 83 -0.36 13.82 7.81
N ARG A 84 -0.09 14.50 6.70
CA ARG A 84 1.09 14.23 5.90
C ARG A 84 2.35 14.68 6.62
N ARG A 85 3.48 14.11 6.21
CA ARG A 85 4.80 14.41 6.77
C ARG A 85 4.95 13.96 8.22
N ARG A 86 4.19 12.96 8.62
CA ARG A 86 4.30 12.37 9.96
C ARG A 86 4.74 10.92 9.91
N GLY A 87 5.18 10.43 8.75
CA GLY A 87 5.64 9.06 8.62
C GLY A 87 4.55 8.01 8.59
N LEU A 88 3.30 8.39 8.36
CA LEU A 88 2.20 7.42 8.41
C LEU A 88 2.24 6.47 7.23
N ALA A 89 2.61 6.94 6.04
CA ALA A 89 2.71 6.07 4.87
C ALA A 89 3.76 4.98 5.11
N ALA A 90 4.91 5.36 5.68
CA ALA A 90 5.95 4.39 6.00
C ALA A 90 5.46 3.38 7.02
N ARG A 91 4.69 3.83 8.00
CA ARG A 91 4.14 2.95 9.02
C ARG A 91 3.16 1.96 8.43
N ILE A 92 2.25 2.42 7.57
CA ILE A 92 1.29 1.55 6.90
C ILE A 92 2.06 0.52 6.06
N LEU A 93 3.05 0.99 5.29
CA LEU A 93 3.79 0.10 4.40
C LEU A 93 4.52 -0.99 5.20
N GLY A 94 5.12 -0.63 6.33
CA GLY A 94 5.79 -1.61 7.18
C GLY A 94 4.82 -2.66 7.71
N ILE A 95 3.62 -2.25 8.09
CA ILE A 95 2.59 -3.16 8.57
C ILE A 95 2.18 -4.12 7.46
N LEU A 96 2.01 -3.61 6.25
CA LEU A 96 1.63 -4.44 5.11
C LEU A 96 2.75 -5.42 4.74
N GLU A 97 4.00 -4.97 4.83
CA GLU A 97 5.14 -5.84 4.55
C GLU A 97 5.19 -7.02 5.52
N ASP A 98 5.00 -6.75 6.81
CA ASP A 98 4.99 -7.80 7.82
C ASP A 98 3.83 -8.76 7.59
N ALA A 99 2.66 -8.25 7.34
CA ALA A 99 1.48 -9.07 7.14
C ALA A 99 1.58 -9.90 5.87
N ALA A 100 2.18 -9.34 4.82
CA ALA A 100 2.35 -10.08 3.57
C ALA A 100 3.29 -11.26 3.76
N TRP A 101 4.39 -11.06 4.50
CA TRP A 101 5.30 -12.15 4.80
C TRP A 101 4.59 -13.24 5.59
N GLU A 102 3.81 -12.86 6.59
CA GLU A 102 3.06 -13.82 7.41
C GLU A 102 2.02 -14.57 6.60
N ALA A 103 1.47 -13.93 5.57
CA ALA A 103 0.49 -14.59 4.71
C ALA A 103 1.15 -15.52 3.69
N GLY A 104 2.46 -15.59 3.65
CA GLY A 104 3.17 -16.52 2.78
C GLY A 104 3.75 -15.92 1.52
N TYR A 105 3.63 -14.61 1.33
CA TYR A 105 4.21 -13.96 0.16
C TYR A 105 5.72 -13.75 0.38
N VAL A 106 6.49 -13.88 -0.69
CA VAL A 106 7.94 -13.63 -0.61
C VAL A 106 8.32 -12.35 -1.33
N ARG A 107 7.42 -11.79 -2.13
CA ARG A 107 7.67 -10.58 -2.90
C ARG A 107 6.48 -9.65 -2.83
N LEU A 108 6.76 -8.37 -2.75
CA LEU A 108 5.74 -7.34 -2.76
C LEU A 108 6.05 -6.39 -3.91
N ILE A 109 5.04 -6.09 -4.73
CA ILE A 109 5.20 -5.14 -5.82
C ILE A 109 4.19 -4.01 -5.65
N LEU A 110 4.50 -2.88 -6.28
CA LEU A 110 3.59 -1.75 -6.32
C LEU A 110 3.96 -0.84 -7.46
N GLU A 111 2.98 -0.05 -7.89
CA GLU A 111 3.21 0.97 -8.89
C GLU A 111 2.70 2.30 -8.36
N THR A 112 3.36 3.39 -8.75
CA THR A 112 2.89 4.73 -8.49
C THR A 112 2.96 5.51 -9.77
N GLY A 113 2.16 6.58 -9.87
CA GLY A 113 2.20 7.42 -11.06
C GLY A 113 3.45 8.26 -11.11
N PRO A 114 3.78 8.81 -12.29
CA PRO A 114 5.02 9.59 -12.46
C PRO A 114 4.99 10.93 -11.73
N ARG A 115 3.85 11.35 -11.23
CA ARG A 115 3.73 12.64 -10.54
C ARG A 115 3.65 12.49 -9.03
N GLN A 116 4.27 11.47 -8.49
CA GLN A 116 4.24 11.21 -7.05
C GLN A 116 5.66 11.03 -6.52
N PRO A 117 6.49 12.09 -6.55
CA PRO A 117 7.88 11.96 -6.14
C PRO A 117 8.05 11.60 -4.67
N GLU A 118 7.10 11.99 -3.81
CA GLU A 118 7.19 11.64 -2.39
C GLU A 118 7.04 10.14 -2.21
N ALA A 119 6.15 9.51 -2.98
CA ALA A 119 5.97 8.07 -2.89
C ALA A 119 7.20 7.34 -3.38
N GLU A 120 7.78 7.79 -4.50
CA GLU A 120 8.99 7.16 -5.01
C GLU A 120 10.12 7.25 -4.01
N ALA A 121 10.30 8.40 -3.37
CA ALA A 121 11.35 8.58 -2.37
C ALA A 121 11.14 7.64 -1.18
N LEU A 122 9.89 7.44 -0.77
CA LEU A 122 9.58 6.53 0.31
C LEU A 122 10.00 5.10 -0.03
N TYR A 123 9.67 4.65 -1.23
CA TYR A 123 9.98 3.27 -1.61
C TYR A 123 11.48 3.06 -1.70
N VAL A 124 12.20 3.99 -2.28
CA VAL A 124 13.66 3.90 -2.36
C VAL A 124 14.25 3.85 -0.95
N ALA A 125 13.77 4.71 -0.05
CA ALA A 125 14.29 4.77 1.31
C ALA A 125 14.02 3.47 2.08
N ARG A 126 12.96 2.75 1.73
CA ARG A 126 12.64 1.49 2.41
C ARG A 126 13.32 0.29 1.74
N GLY A 127 14.16 0.50 0.75
CA GLY A 127 14.92 -0.60 0.16
C GLY A 127 14.24 -1.29 -1.01
N TYR A 128 13.22 -0.68 -1.59
CA TYR A 128 12.58 -1.24 -2.77
C TYR A 128 13.48 -1.04 -3.99
N ASP A 129 13.44 -2.00 -4.89
CA ASP A 129 14.15 -1.93 -6.15
C ASP A 129 13.21 -1.43 -7.23
N ARG A 130 13.71 -0.60 -8.13
CA ARG A 130 12.95 -0.14 -9.29
C ARG A 130 12.83 -1.28 -10.29
N ILE A 131 11.62 -1.53 -10.80
CA ILE A 131 11.41 -2.54 -11.83
C ILE A 131 10.61 -1.91 -12.98
N GLU A 132 10.45 -2.63 -14.07
CA GLU A 132 9.64 -2.16 -15.18
C GLU A 132 8.18 -2.19 -14.80
N PHE A 133 7.37 -1.32 -15.41
CA PHE A 133 5.95 -1.32 -15.13
C PHE A 133 5.36 -2.70 -15.50
N TYR A 134 4.31 -3.08 -14.81
CA TYR A 134 3.68 -4.37 -15.03
C TYR A 134 2.16 -4.26 -15.19
N GLY A 135 1.62 -3.09 -14.96
CA GLY A 135 0.18 -2.85 -15.03
C GLY A 135 -0.21 -2.27 -16.38
N HIS A 136 -1.20 -1.38 -16.38
CA HIS A 136 -1.78 -0.86 -17.61
C HIS A 136 -1.16 0.42 -18.11
N TYR A 137 -0.34 1.08 -17.30
CA TYR A 137 0.14 2.42 -17.62
C TYR A 137 1.66 2.41 -17.81
N PRO A 138 2.14 2.60 -19.04
CA PRO A 138 3.59 2.56 -19.28
C PRO A 138 4.39 3.61 -18.51
N GLU A 139 3.73 4.73 -18.14
CA GLU A 139 4.41 5.78 -17.40
C GLU A 139 4.50 5.50 -15.92
N ALA A 140 3.85 4.46 -15.43
CA ALA A 140 3.89 4.14 -14.02
C ALA A 140 5.30 3.76 -13.58
N ARG A 141 5.62 4.09 -12.35
CA ARG A 141 6.89 3.73 -11.73
C ARG A 141 6.64 2.51 -10.85
N ALA A 142 7.32 1.43 -11.13
CA ALA A 142 7.09 0.18 -10.43
C ALA A 142 8.26 -0.18 -9.55
N PHE A 143 7.97 -0.83 -8.42
CA PHE A 143 8.97 -1.18 -7.42
C PHE A 143 8.67 -2.55 -6.86
N SER A 144 9.70 -3.23 -6.37
CA SER A 144 9.51 -4.52 -5.72
C SER A 144 10.39 -4.63 -4.48
N LEU A 145 9.90 -5.38 -3.51
CA LEU A 145 10.65 -5.66 -2.29
C LEU A 145 10.70 -7.17 -2.08
N ASP A 146 11.90 -7.68 -1.82
CA ASP A 146 12.07 -9.07 -1.43
C ASP A 146 11.78 -9.14 0.07
N LEU A 147 10.65 -9.72 0.42
CA LEU A 147 10.20 -9.75 1.81
C LEU A 147 11.11 -10.61 2.69
N SER A 148 11.78 -11.59 2.12
CA SER A 148 12.67 -12.43 2.91
C SER A 148 13.89 -11.63 3.39
N ARG A 149 14.38 -10.70 2.59
CA ARG A 149 15.50 -9.85 2.99
C ARG A 149 15.10 -8.89 4.10
N ARG A 150 13.90 -8.33 3.99
CA ARG A 150 13.40 -7.43 5.01
C ARG A 150 13.24 -8.17 6.34
N THR A 151 12.70 -9.37 6.29
CA THR A 151 12.52 -10.17 7.49
C THR A 151 13.88 -10.55 8.08
N GLY A 152 14.85 -10.84 7.22
CA GLY A 152 16.18 -11.13 7.69
C GLY A 152 16.78 -9.98 8.47
N GLN A 153 16.44 -8.78 8.10
CA GLN A 153 16.93 -7.63 8.82
C GLN A 153 16.25 -7.57 10.17
N VAL A 154 15.00 -7.70 10.20
CA VAL A 154 14.28 -7.71 11.42
C VAL A 154 14.89 -8.74 12.29
N GLU A 155 15.29 -9.71 11.70
CA GLU A 155 15.79 -10.76 12.44
C GLU A 155 17.07 -10.52 12.84
N GLY A 156 17.79 -10.01 12.04
CA GLY A 156 18.96 -9.59 12.62
C GLY A 156 18.60 -9.36 14.02
N ALA A 157 17.47 -9.39 14.07
CA ALA A 157 17.02 -9.27 15.24
C ALA A 157 16.72 -10.57 15.75
N PRO A 158 16.69 -11.10 15.97
CA PRO A 158 16.55 -12.09 16.62
C PRO A 158 16.43 -13.18 16.25
N THR A 159 16.49 -13.35 15.81
CA THR A 159 16.38 -14.20 15.57
C THR A 159 16.29 -14.96 15.62
N GLY A 160 16.34 -14.86 15.72
CA GLY A 160 16.59 -15.55 15.74
C GLY A 160 16.09 -15.83 15.40
#